data_33695c3db30896185993fd9b59646bcf
#
_entry.id   33695c3db30896185993fd9b59646bcf
#
_cell.length_a   1.000
_cell.length_b   1.000
_cell.length_c   1.000
_cell.angle_alpha   90.00
_cell.angle_beta   90.00
_cell.angle_gamma   90.00
#
_symmetry.space_group_name_H-M   'P 1'
#
loop_
_entity.id
_entity.type
_entity.pdbx_description
1 polymer ?
#
loop_
_entity_poly.entity_id
_entity_poly.type
_entity_poly.pdbx_seq_one_letter_code
_entity_poly.pdbx_strand_id
1 'polypeptide(L)'
;MVDAHAGALGVLGMYTDDPLGVDLHLGLVAGTSSAVTALAKDPRPTPGLWGPYYGAVLPGFWLTEGGQSASGAALDYIIRVHASGAAPTPIMHAEIINRINRLRETEPDLAPRLHILPDFHGNRSPFANPAALGVISGMSLDSSFDGLCKLYWRAAVAIALGVRHILETLNATGYAIDTLHVTGVFFFF
;
A
#
# COMPACT_ATOMS: atom_id res chain seq x y z
N MET A 1 -17.13 -3.88 13.91
CA MET A 1 -16.53 -3.55 12.60
C MET A 1 -15.06 -3.31 12.86
N VAL A 2 -14.17 -3.86 12.06
CA VAL A 2 -12.71 -3.59 12.17
C VAL A 2 -12.37 -2.28 11.46
N ASP A 3 -11.25 -1.63 11.86
CA ASP A 3 -10.87 -0.29 11.36
C ASP A 3 -10.77 -0.23 9.83
N ALA A 4 -10.21 -1.28 9.19
CA ALA A 4 -10.11 -1.37 7.74
C ALA A 4 -11.49 -1.38 7.06
N HIS A 5 -12.48 -2.07 7.63
CA HIS A 5 -13.85 -2.09 7.09
C HIS A 5 -14.57 -0.76 7.30
N ALA A 6 -14.32 -0.07 8.42
CA ALA A 6 -14.85 1.28 8.64
C ALA A 6 -14.26 2.27 7.62
N GLY A 7 -12.96 2.19 7.37
CA GLY A 7 -12.29 2.97 6.33
C GLY A 7 -12.83 2.67 4.93
N ALA A 8 -13.02 1.38 4.61
CA ALA A 8 -13.61 0.95 3.34
C ALA A 8 -15.03 1.48 3.16
N LEU A 9 -15.87 1.41 4.19
CA LEU A 9 -17.22 1.98 4.16
C LEU A 9 -17.18 3.49 3.89
N GLY A 10 -16.24 4.21 4.51
CA GLY A 10 -16.09 5.65 4.33
C GLY A 10 -15.69 6.07 2.91
N VAL A 11 -14.91 5.25 2.21
CA VAL A 11 -14.41 5.60 0.87
C VAL A 11 -15.17 4.92 -0.27
N LEU A 12 -15.84 3.81 -0.04
CA LEU A 12 -16.60 3.06 -1.07
C LEU A 12 -18.11 3.19 -0.93
N GLY A 13 -18.62 3.51 0.27
CA GLY A 13 -20.06 3.53 0.54
C GLY A 13 -20.85 4.49 -0.34
N MET A 14 -20.23 5.56 -0.82
CA MET A 14 -20.85 6.53 -1.73
C MET A 14 -21.00 6.04 -3.18
N TYR A 15 -20.33 4.95 -3.56
CA TYR A 15 -20.32 4.41 -4.94
C TYR A 15 -21.22 3.19 -5.14
N THR A 16 -22.02 2.83 -4.14
CA THR A 16 -22.90 1.63 -4.21
C THR A 16 -24.03 1.76 -5.23
N ASP A 17 -24.44 3.00 -5.52
CA ASP A 17 -25.45 3.34 -6.49
C ASP A 17 -24.87 3.83 -7.83
N ASP A 18 -23.55 3.73 -8.01
CA ASP A 18 -22.90 4.10 -9.25
C ASP A 18 -23.43 3.19 -10.39
N PRO A 19 -24.00 3.75 -11.46
CA PRO A 19 -24.48 2.98 -12.61
C PRO A 19 -23.37 2.22 -13.34
N LEU A 20 -22.11 2.64 -13.22
CA LEU A 20 -20.95 1.95 -13.77
C LEU A 20 -20.53 0.74 -12.92
N GLY A 21 -20.97 0.67 -11.66
CA GLY A 21 -20.73 -0.43 -10.77
C GLY A 21 -19.66 -0.17 -9.72
N VAL A 22 -19.94 -0.59 -8.48
CA VAL A 22 -19.04 -0.47 -7.33
C VAL A 22 -17.73 -1.25 -7.53
N ASP A 23 -17.72 -2.23 -8.40
CA ASP A 23 -16.58 -3.09 -8.74
C ASP A 23 -15.52 -2.43 -9.64
N LEU A 24 -15.73 -1.16 -10.04
CA LEU A 24 -14.71 -0.29 -10.62
C LEU A 24 -13.82 0.39 -9.54
N HIS A 25 -14.23 0.31 -8.28
CA HIS A 25 -13.61 1.07 -7.20
C HIS A 25 -12.86 0.16 -6.22
N LEU A 26 -11.63 0.53 -5.88
CA LEU A 26 -10.82 -0.10 -4.84
C LEU A 26 -10.62 0.87 -3.68
N GLY A 27 -10.95 0.45 -2.47
CA GLY A 27 -10.61 1.19 -1.24
C GLY A 27 -9.24 0.77 -0.73
N LEU A 28 -8.36 1.72 -0.47
CA LEU A 28 -7.08 1.53 0.20
C LEU A 28 -7.07 2.29 1.53
N VAL A 29 -6.94 1.57 2.62
CA VAL A 29 -6.69 2.12 3.96
C VAL A 29 -5.21 1.96 4.27
N ALA A 30 -4.46 3.06 4.20
CA ALA A 30 -3.01 3.08 4.39
C ALA A 30 -2.65 3.52 5.81
N GLY A 31 -2.10 2.58 6.58
CA GLY A 31 -1.66 2.77 7.96
C GLY A 31 -0.32 2.09 8.22
N THR A 32 -0.10 1.60 9.43
CA THR A 32 1.05 0.74 9.80
C THR A 32 1.18 -0.44 8.85
N SER A 33 0.05 -1.09 8.53
CA SER A 33 -0.16 -2.00 7.40
C SER A 33 -1.13 -1.36 6.40
N SER A 34 -1.29 -1.94 5.21
CA SER A 34 -2.32 -1.51 4.26
C SER A 34 -3.40 -2.57 4.16
N ALA A 35 -4.66 -2.11 4.07
CA ALA A 35 -5.78 -2.96 3.67
C ALA A 35 -6.35 -2.43 2.36
N VAL A 36 -6.59 -3.31 1.40
CA VAL A 36 -7.32 -3.03 0.17
C VAL A 36 -8.63 -3.79 0.18
N THR A 37 -9.69 -3.15 -0.26
CA THR A 37 -11.06 -3.66 -0.24
C THR A 37 -11.74 -3.41 -1.57
N ALA A 38 -12.34 -4.45 -2.13
CA ALA A 38 -13.17 -4.38 -3.32
C ALA A 38 -14.58 -4.92 -3.00
N LEU A 39 -15.60 -4.28 -3.55
CA LEU A 39 -16.99 -4.70 -3.43
C LEU A 39 -17.51 -5.15 -4.80
N ALA A 40 -18.39 -6.16 -4.82
CA ALA A 40 -19.06 -6.62 -6.03
C ALA A 40 -20.47 -7.10 -5.72
N LYS A 41 -21.37 -7.09 -6.72
CA LYS A 41 -22.73 -7.66 -6.60
C LYS A 41 -22.70 -9.19 -6.58
N ASP A 42 -21.73 -9.78 -7.26
CA ASP A 42 -21.55 -11.23 -7.37
C ASP A 42 -20.27 -11.68 -6.67
N PRO A 43 -20.20 -12.91 -6.15
CA PRO A 43 -18.99 -13.43 -5.51
C PRO A 43 -17.86 -13.63 -6.54
N ARG A 44 -16.69 -13.05 -6.28
CA ARG A 44 -15.49 -13.17 -7.14
C ARG A 44 -14.31 -13.70 -6.32
N PRO A 45 -14.18 -15.03 -6.19
CA PRO A 45 -13.04 -15.62 -5.48
C PRO A 45 -11.72 -15.23 -6.15
N THR A 46 -10.81 -14.67 -5.37
CA THR A 46 -9.50 -14.21 -5.84
C THR A 46 -8.42 -14.94 -5.04
N PRO A 47 -7.62 -15.82 -5.66
CA PRO A 47 -6.56 -16.53 -4.97
C PRO A 47 -5.57 -15.58 -4.28
N GLY A 48 -5.21 -15.88 -3.02
CA GLY A 48 -4.31 -15.05 -2.22
C GLY A 48 -4.94 -13.82 -1.57
N LEU A 49 -6.25 -13.60 -1.78
CA LEU A 49 -7.03 -12.59 -1.08
C LEU A 49 -8.10 -13.27 -0.21
N TRP A 50 -8.60 -12.55 0.79
CA TRP A 50 -9.66 -13.01 1.67
C TRP A 50 -11.04 -12.68 1.11
N GLY A 51 -11.99 -13.58 1.33
CA GLY A 51 -13.35 -13.47 0.81
C GLY A 51 -13.61 -14.43 -0.35
N PRO A 52 -14.70 -14.23 -1.11
CA PRO A 52 -15.68 -13.16 -0.94
C PRO A 52 -16.60 -13.37 0.27
N TYR A 53 -16.84 -12.30 1.05
CA TYR A 53 -17.70 -12.30 2.25
C TYR A 53 -18.98 -11.50 1.99
N TYR A 54 -20.15 -12.14 2.09
CA TYR A 54 -21.42 -11.46 1.85
C TYR A 54 -21.83 -10.56 3.01
N GLY A 55 -22.18 -9.32 2.69
CA GLY A 55 -22.71 -8.35 3.66
C GLY A 55 -21.73 -7.90 4.76
N ALA A 56 -20.42 -8.20 4.64
CA ALA A 56 -19.45 -7.93 5.70
C ALA A 56 -19.24 -6.43 5.97
N VAL A 57 -19.32 -5.59 4.94
CA VAL A 57 -19.18 -4.12 5.03
C VAL A 57 -20.49 -3.44 4.67
N LEU A 58 -21.13 -3.87 3.58
CA LEU A 58 -22.37 -3.31 3.07
C LEU A 58 -23.38 -4.44 2.76
N PRO A 59 -24.65 -4.33 3.21
CA PRO A 59 -25.68 -5.27 2.82
C PRO A 59 -25.84 -5.35 1.30
N GLY A 60 -26.00 -6.56 0.78
CA GLY A 60 -26.21 -6.79 -0.66
C GLY A 60 -24.94 -6.81 -1.51
N PHE A 61 -23.75 -6.69 -0.90
CA PHE A 61 -22.46 -6.76 -1.60
C PHE A 61 -21.57 -7.85 -1.04
N TRP A 62 -20.73 -8.37 -1.92
CA TRP A 62 -19.62 -9.25 -1.57
C TRP A 62 -18.34 -8.44 -1.40
N LEU A 63 -17.63 -8.70 -0.31
CA LEU A 63 -16.35 -8.08 0.02
C LEU A 63 -15.21 -9.04 -0.34
N THR A 64 -14.23 -8.56 -1.11
CA THR A 64 -12.91 -9.18 -1.22
C THR A 64 -11.87 -8.24 -0.62
N GLU A 65 -10.99 -8.79 0.21
CA GLU A 65 -10.02 -8.04 1.00
C GLU A 65 -8.61 -8.59 0.81
N GLY A 66 -7.66 -7.68 0.74
CA GLY A 66 -6.23 -7.99 0.73
C GLY A 66 -5.43 -6.92 1.44
N GLY A 67 -4.13 -6.90 1.21
CA GLY A 67 -3.28 -5.84 1.75
C GLY A 67 -1.83 -6.24 1.93
N GLN A 68 -1.07 -5.34 2.54
CA GLN A 68 0.35 -5.54 2.84
C GLN A 68 0.55 -5.53 4.35
N SER A 69 1.36 -6.48 4.86
CA SER A 69 1.61 -6.65 6.29
C SER A 69 2.36 -5.46 6.90
N ALA A 70 3.19 -4.78 6.11
CA ALA A 70 3.92 -3.60 6.53
C ALA A 70 3.91 -2.57 5.40
N SER A 71 3.39 -1.37 5.68
CA SER A 71 3.45 -0.20 4.80
C SER A 71 4.13 0.94 5.55
N GLY A 72 3.45 1.62 6.45
CA GLY A 72 4.08 2.57 7.33
C GLY A 72 5.16 1.98 8.21
N ALA A 73 4.93 0.78 8.74
CA ALA A 73 5.94 0.07 9.49
C ALA A 73 7.22 -0.21 8.69
N ALA A 74 7.11 -0.44 7.36
CA ALA A 74 8.27 -0.60 6.49
C ALA A 74 9.04 0.71 6.33
N LEU A 75 8.35 1.84 6.17
CA LEU A 75 8.98 3.17 6.11
C LEU A 75 9.65 3.54 7.44
N ASP A 76 8.99 3.27 8.57
CA ASP A 76 9.57 3.42 9.90
C ASP A 76 10.84 2.58 10.07
N TYR A 77 10.80 1.33 9.61
CA TYR A 77 11.95 0.44 9.65
C TYR A 77 13.13 1.00 8.85
N ILE A 78 12.90 1.50 7.64
CA ILE A 78 13.93 2.13 6.81
C ILE A 78 14.61 3.29 7.55
N ILE A 79 13.83 4.14 8.23
CA ILE A 79 14.39 5.24 9.02
C ILE A 79 15.28 4.70 10.15
N ARG A 80 14.80 3.69 10.91
CA ARG A 80 15.52 3.15 12.07
C ARG A 80 16.82 2.47 11.72
N VAL A 81 16.93 1.81 10.56
CA VAL A 81 18.11 1.01 10.20
C VAL A 81 19.17 1.78 9.41
N HIS A 82 18.85 2.96 8.90
CA HIS A 82 19.82 3.75 8.13
C HIS A 82 20.74 4.55 9.08
N ALA A 83 22.00 4.71 8.70
CA ALA A 83 23.01 5.41 9.54
C ALA A 83 22.65 6.88 9.82
N SER A 84 21.97 7.56 8.88
CA SER A 84 21.44 8.92 9.07
C SER A 84 20.00 8.94 9.60
N GLY A 85 19.47 7.79 10.02
CA GLY A 85 18.14 7.70 10.58
C GLY A 85 18.08 8.10 12.05
N ALA A 86 16.84 8.31 12.51
CA ALA A 86 16.52 8.64 13.89
C ALA A 86 15.20 7.94 14.28
N ALA A 87 14.52 8.41 15.34
CA ALA A 87 13.17 7.96 15.64
C ALA A 87 12.23 8.35 14.49
N PRO A 88 11.36 7.44 14.01
CA PRO A 88 10.41 7.71 12.93
C PRO A 88 9.23 8.53 13.46
N THR A 89 9.45 9.80 13.66
CA THR A 89 8.44 10.76 14.08
C THR A 89 7.75 11.38 12.85
N PRO A 90 6.53 11.95 12.99
CA PRO A 90 5.91 12.72 11.92
C PRO A 90 6.83 13.80 11.33
N ILE A 91 7.61 14.48 12.18
CA ILE A 91 8.56 15.50 11.73
C ILE A 91 9.64 14.88 10.83
N MET A 92 10.22 13.74 11.24
CA MET A 92 11.24 13.04 10.45
C MET A 92 10.73 12.59 9.09
N HIS A 93 9.49 12.05 9.04
CA HIS A 93 8.85 11.71 7.77
C HIS A 93 8.66 12.94 6.87
N ALA A 94 8.18 14.05 7.45
CA ALA A 94 8.00 15.30 6.69
C ALA A 94 9.33 15.86 6.15
N GLU A 95 10.40 15.82 6.94
CA GLU A 95 11.73 16.24 6.50
C GLU A 95 12.25 15.39 5.33
N ILE A 96 12.10 14.07 5.42
CA ILE A 96 12.47 13.12 4.35
C ILE A 96 11.67 13.42 3.09
N ILE A 97 10.33 13.55 3.18
CA ILE A 97 9.46 13.82 2.04
C ILE A 97 9.82 15.15 1.38
N ASN A 98 10.03 16.21 2.16
CA ASN A 98 10.46 17.51 1.65
C ASN A 98 11.81 17.41 0.92
N ARG A 99 12.74 16.64 1.45
CA ARG A 99 14.04 16.43 0.80
C ARG A 99 13.90 15.62 -0.49
N ILE A 100 13.10 14.56 -0.51
CA ILE A 100 12.79 13.76 -1.70
C ILE A 100 12.21 14.66 -2.80
N ASN A 101 11.25 15.51 -2.49
CA ASN A 101 10.65 16.40 -3.48
C ASN A 101 11.70 17.29 -4.15
N ARG A 102 12.62 17.88 -3.38
CA ARG A 102 13.73 18.69 -3.92
C ARG A 102 14.69 17.86 -4.77
N LEU A 103 15.06 16.65 -4.35
CA LEU A 103 15.93 15.77 -5.13
C LEU A 103 15.30 15.41 -6.47
N ARG A 104 13.99 15.18 -6.50
CA ARG A 104 13.25 14.83 -7.72
C ARG A 104 13.06 15.98 -8.71
N GLU A 105 13.30 17.22 -8.32
CA GLU A 105 13.36 18.36 -9.25
C GLU A 105 14.49 18.19 -10.28
N THR A 106 15.62 17.59 -9.86
CA THR A 106 16.81 17.39 -10.71
C THR A 106 16.98 15.94 -11.16
N GLU A 107 16.45 14.97 -10.41
CA GLU A 107 16.50 13.54 -10.68
C GLU A 107 15.07 12.95 -10.55
N PRO A 108 14.19 13.10 -11.57
CA PRO A 108 12.79 12.66 -11.47
C PRO A 108 12.64 11.17 -11.13
N ASP A 109 13.48 10.30 -11.72
CA ASP A 109 13.56 8.87 -11.36
C ASP A 109 14.65 8.67 -10.30
N LEU A 110 14.37 9.13 -9.08
CA LEU A 110 15.31 9.10 -7.97
C LEU A 110 15.74 7.67 -7.62
N ALA A 111 17.06 7.41 -7.66
CA ALA A 111 17.71 6.14 -7.33
C ALA A 111 17.17 4.93 -8.13
N PRO A 112 17.19 4.95 -9.49
CA PRO A 112 16.56 3.93 -10.34
C PRO A 112 17.15 2.52 -10.20
N ARG A 113 18.37 2.41 -9.70
CA ARG A 113 19.04 1.12 -9.50
C ARG A 113 18.83 0.51 -8.12
N LEU A 114 18.13 1.21 -7.22
CA LEU A 114 17.78 0.72 -5.89
C LEU A 114 16.40 0.08 -5.94
N HIS A 115 16.31 -1.19 -5.60
CA HIS A 115 15.06 -1.96 -5.65
C HIS A 115 14.74 -2.53 -4.26
N ILE A 116 13.46 -2.54 -3.91
CA ILE A 116 12.98 -3.06 -2.63
C ILE A 116 11.81 -4.00 -2.88
N LEU A 117 11.87 -5.19 -2.26
CA LEU A 117 10.72 -6.04 -2.03
C LEU A 117 10.27 -5.79 -0.59
N PRO A 118 9.08 -5.18 -0.36
CA PRO A 118 8.72 -4.67 0.96
C PRO A 118 8.13 -5.73 1.91
N ASP A 119 8.38 -7.01 1.66
CA ASP A 119 7.85 -8.15 2.43
C ASP A 119 8.60 -8.36 3.76
N PHE A 120 8.96 -7.28 4.47
CA PHE A 120 9.70 -7.35 5.75
C PHE A 120 8.90 -8.00 6.88
N HIS A 121 7.61 -8.23 6.69
CA HIS A 121 6.73 -8.93 7.64
C HIS A 121 5.84 -9.95 6.92
N GLY A 122 6.42 -10.70 5.99
CA GLY A 122 5.71 -11.63 5.12
C GLY A 122 4.90 -10.94 4.03
N ASN A 123 4.44 -11.72 3.05
CA ASN A 123 3.53 -11.28 2.01
C ASN A 123 2.10 -11.68 2.37
N ARG A 124 1.23 -10.69 2.65
CA ARG A 124 -0.18 -10.93 2.95
C ARG A 124 -0.96 -11.25 1.68
N SER A 125 -0.78 -10.43 0.65
CA SER A 125 -1.45 -10.55 -0.64
C SER A 125 -0.52 -10.08 -1.76
N PRO A 126 -0.56 -10.72 -2.93
CA PRO A 126 -1.44 -11.81 -3.32
C PRO A 126 -0.88 -13.22 -3.05
N PHE A 127 0.33 -13.37 -2.50
CA PHE A 127 0.98 -14.69 -2.34
C PHE A 127 0.55 -15.42 -1.08
N ALA A 128 -0.01 -14.74 -0.07
CA ALA A 128 -0.40 -15.30 1.22
C ALA A 128 0.74 -16.11 1.87
N ASN A 129 1.97 -15.62 1.77
CA ASN A 129 3.17 -16.30 2.26
C ASN A 129 3.75 -15.56 3.50
N PRO A 130 3.47 -16.03 4.72
CA PRO A 130 4.00 -15.39 5.93
C PRO A 130 5.52 -15.56 6.10
N ALA A 131 6.14 -16.50 5.38
CA ALA A 131 7.58 -16.73 5.41
C ALA A 131 8.36 -15.91 4.36
N ALA A 132 7.68 -15.10 3.54
CA ALA A 132 8.36 -14.20 2.61
C ALA A 132 9.22 -13.18 3.37
N LEU A 133 10.36 -12.83 2.79
CA LEU A 133 11.31 -11.88 3.37
C LEU A 133 11.48 -10.68 2.47
N GLY A 134 11.62 -9.51 3.09
CA GLY A 134 11.98 -8.28 2.39
C GLY A 134 13.39 -8.34 1.81
N VAL A 135 13.59 -7.66 0.69
CA VAL A 135 14.89 -7.57 0.01
C VAL A 135 15.18 -6.12 -0.32
N ILE A 136 16.40 -5.69 -0.10
CA ILE A 136 16.94 -4.42 -0.60
C ILE A 136 18.12 -4.74 -1.51
N SER A 137 18.07 -4.28 -2.76
CA SER A 137 19.10 -4.51 -3.77
C SER A 137 19.56 -3.19 -4.37
N GLY A 138 20.85 -3.10 -4.73
CA GLY A 138 21.44 -1.90 -5.30
C GLY A 138 21.91 -0.86 -4.26
N MET A 139 22.13 -1.30 -3.01
CA MET A 139 22.71 -0.45 -1.95
C MET A 139 24.10 0.06 -2.34
N SER A 140 24.39 1.30 -1.96
CA SER A 140 25.72 1.90 -2.00
C SER A 140 26.22 2.16 -0.58
N LEU A 141 27.44 2.69 -0.46
CA LEU A 141 28.00 3.13 0.83
C LEU A 141 27.54 4.54 1.24
N ASP A 142 26.55 5.12 0.54
CA ASP A 142 26.02 6.45 0.88
C ASP A 142 25.21 6.39 2.18
N SER A 143 25.86 6.84 3.25
CA SER A 143 25.25 6.94 4.59
C SER A 143 24.70 8.34 4.89
N SER A 144 24.62 9.22 3.90
CA SER A 144 24.10 10.59 4.05
C SER A 144 22.57 10.61 4.24
N PHE A 145 22.05 11.77 4.62
CA PHE A 145 20.59 11.99 4.67
C PHE A 145 19.94 11.83 3.29
N ASP A 146 20.62 12.19 2.21
CA ASP A 146 20.16 11.95 0.84
C ASP A 146 20.12 10.46 0.52
N GLY A 147 21.06 9.66 1.02
CA GLY A 147 21.04 8.20 0.94
C GLY A 147 19.79 7.61 1.62
N LEU A 148 19.45 8.09 2.82
CA LEU A 148 18.21 7.72 3.52
C LEU A 148 16.98 8.11 2.69
N CYS A 149 16.92 9.32 2.15
CA CYS A 149 15.80 9.80 1.33
C CYS A 149 15.59 8.92 0.08
N LYS A 150 16.67 8.52 -0.59
CA LYS A 150 16.62 7.63 -1.74
C LYS A 150 16.07 6.24 -1.37
N LEU A 151 16.54 5.69 -0.26
CA LEU A 151 16.06 4.40 0.23
C LEU A 151 14.57 4.47 0.62
N TYR A 152 14.17 5.51 1.34
CA TYR A 152 12.78 5.75 1.72
C TYR A 152 11.86 5.91 0.50
N TRP A 153 12.29 6.67 -0.51
CA TRP A 153 11.55 6.85 -1.76
C TRP A 153 11.31 5.51 -2.47
N ARG A 154 12.35 4.68 -2.60
CA ARG A 154 12.20 3.37 -3.26
C ARG A 154 11.35 2.40 -2.44
N ALA A 155 11.36 2.49 -1.11
CA ALA A 155 10.44 1.74 -0.27
C ALA A 155 8.98 2.18 -0.49
N ALA A 156 8.70 3.48 -0.57
CA ALA A 156 7.37 4.00 -0.87
C ALA A 156 6.88 3.56 -2.26
N VAL A 157 7.75 3.62 -3.28
CA VAL A 157 7.45 3.09 -4.63
C VAL A 157 7.14 1.60 -4.59
N ALA A 158 7.93 0.82 -3.85
CA ALA A 158 7.71 -0.64 -3.72
C ALA A 158 6.36 -0.97 -3.04
N ILE A 159 5.97 -0.21 -2.02
CA ILE A 159 4.66 -0.33 -1.37
C ILE A 159 3.54 -0.04 -2.38
N ALA A 160 3.67 1.03 -3.17
CA ALA A 160 2.68 1.38 -4.20
C ALA A 160 2.58 0.29 -5.29
N LEU A 161 3.71 -0.28 -5.73
CA LEU A 161 3.73 -1.40 -6.68
C LEU A 161 3.11 -2.66 -6.09
N GLY A 162 3.24 -2.90 -4.79
CA GLY A 162 2.54 -3.99 -4.10
C GLY A 162 1.02 -3.83 -4.12
N VAL A 163 0.51 -2.61 -3.91
CA VAL A 163 -0.93 -2.30 -4.07
C VAL A 163 -1.39 -2.53 -5.51
N ARG A 164 -0.60 -2.07 -6.49
CA ARG A 164 -0.87 -2.31 -7.91
C ARG A 164 -0.95 -3.81 -8.24
N HIS A 165 -0.06 -4.62 -7.71
CA HIS A 165 -0.07 -6.07 -7.92
C HIS A 165 -1.36 -6.72 -7.38
N ILE A 166 -1.84 -6.29 -6.22
CA ILE A 166 -3.11 -6.76 -5.66
C ILE A 166 -4.28 -6.34 -6.57
N LEU A 167 -4.30 -5.09 -7.05
CA LEU A 167 -5.30 -4.58 -7.98
C LEU A 167 -5.34 -5.39 -9.28
N GLU A 168 -4.17 -5.65 -9.88
CA GLU A 168 -4.06 -6.46 -11.09
C GLU A 168 -4.53 -7.89 -10.87
N THR A 169 -4.28 -8.47 -9.68
CA THR A 169 -4.78 -9.79 -9.29
C THR A 169 -6.31 -9.81 -9.18
N LEU A 170 -6.92 -8.78 -8.61
CA LEU A 170 -8.37 -8.62 -8.57
C LEU A 170 -8.96 -8.52 -9.99
N ASN A 171 -8.38 -7.68 -10.85
CA ASN A 171 -8.86 -7.51 -12.22
C ASN A 171 -8.74 -8.80 -13.03
N ALA A 172 -7.71 -9.61 -12.78
CA ALA A 172 -7.57 -10.93 -13.43
C ALA A 172 -8.68 -11.93 -13.03
N THR A 173 -9.41 -11.69 -11.94
CA THR A 173 -10.53 -12.54 -11.45
C THR A 173 -11.93 -11.95 -11.70
N GLY A 174 -12.01 -10.96 -12.59
CA GLY A 174 -13.29 -10.43 -13.10
C GLY A 174 -13.72 -9.10 -12.48
N TYR A 175 -12.92 -8.47 -11.63
CA TYR A 175 -13.09 -7.05 -11.32
C TYR A 175 -12.66 -6.20 -12.53
N ALA A 176 -13.10 -4.95 -12.57
CA ALA A 176 -12.71 -3.98 -13.61
C ALA A 176 -12.23 -2.67 -12.97
N ILE A 177 -11.49 -2.81 -11.86
CA ILE A 177 -11.05 -1.68 -11.04
C ILE A 177 -10.18 -0.74 -11.87
N ASP A 178 -10.58 0.52 -11.95
CA ASP A 178 -9.88 1.62 -12.59
C ASP A 178 -9.65 2.82 -11.64
N THR A 179 -10.37 2.83 -10.52
CA THR A 179 -10.34 3.95 -9.56
C THR A 179 -9.91 3.47 -8.17
N LEU A 180 -8.86 4.11 -7.63
CA LEU A 180 -8.34 3.85 -6.30
C LEU A 180 -8.71 5.00 -5.36
N HIS A 181 -9.48 4.68 -4.31
CA HIS A 181 -9.81 5.60 -3.22
C HIS A 181 -8.88 5.34 -2.05
N VAL A 182 -8.17 6.37 -1.61
CA VAL A 182 -7.14 6.22 -0.60
C VAL A 182 -7.51 7.00 0.66
N THR A 183 -7.36 6.35 1.81
CA THR A 183 -7.51 6.96 3.14
C THR A 183 -6.46 6.40 4.10
N GLY A 184 -6.30 7.02 5.26
CA GLY A 184 -5.39 6.57 6.31
C GLY A 184 -4.40 7.63 6.75
N VAL A 185 -3.58 7.30 7.74
CA VAL A 185 -2.69 8.23 8.43
C VAL A 185 -1.61 8.85 7.53
N PHE A 186 -1.22 8.18 6.44
CA PHE A 186 -0.17 8.64 5.52
C PHE A 186 -0.54 9.85 4.65
N PHE A 187 -1.80 10.27 4.63
CA PHE A 187 -2.26 11.39 3.81
C PHE A 187 -2.31 12.73 4.54
N PHE A 188 -1.93 12.76 5.80
CA PHE A 188 -1.94 13.99 6.62
C PHE A 188 -0.54 14.60 6.83
N PHE A 189 0.46 14.18 6.02
CA PHE A 189 1.83 14.70 6.08
C PHE A 189 2.32 15.19 4.73
#